data_577054802c72f75b95b8f2b0ed848c04
#
_entry.id   577054802c72f75b95b8f2b0ed848c04
#
_cell.length_a   1.000
_cell.length_b   1.000
_cell.length_c   1.000
_cell.angle_alpha   90.00
_cell.angle_beta   90.00
_cell.angle_gamma   90.00
#
_symmetry.space_group_name_H-M   'P 1'
#
loop_
_entity.id
_entity.type
_entity.pdbx_description
1 polymer ?
#
loop_
_entity_poly.entity_id
_entity_poly.type
_entity_poly.pdbx_seq_one_letter_code
_entity_poly.pdbx_strand_id
1 'polypeptide(L)'
;MKRTFSVIVLFLLYCALCAFGYAASHPSAPAGKRTVAEILREIGPRAESRLKPYFDKAGVSYPPSRVTFIGLKDELELEVWAEKGRRWVYVATYDVYGASGGLGPKQKAGDGQVPEGIYNVTELNPNSRFHLSMKLDYPNGFDRLMAQSDGRSHLGGDIYLHGKTKSKGCIAVGDRAIEELFVLTARTGIKNVKVVIVPYDFRSHIFHSAIRITPSWLPDLYEKLGQELANYGQRDHI
;
A
#
# COMPACT_ATOMS: atom_id res chain seq x y z
N MET A 1 53.24 31.98 54.88
CA MET A 1 52.97 31.51 53.51
C MET A 1 52.29 30.12 53.47
N LYS A 2 51.14 29.89 54.12
CA LYS A 2 50.44 28.57 54.10
C LYS A 2 48.88 28.67 54.08
N ARG A 3 48.25 29.76 53.63
CA ARG A 3 46.82 29.95 53.67
C ARG A 3 46.17 30.23 52.32
N THR A 4 46.90 30.38 51.22
CA THR A 4 46.39 30.73 49.89
C THR A 4 46.21 29.55 48.97
N PHE A 5 46.69 28.35 49.30
CA PHE A 5 46.56 27.15 48.42
C PHE A 5 45.25 26.37 48.61
N SER A 6 44.57 26.58 49.76
CA SER A 6 43.38 25.78 50.09
C SER A 6 42.07 26.30 49.43
N VAL A 7 42.00 27.57 49.01
CA VAL A 7 40.79 28.19 48.46
C VAL A 7 40.66 27.92 46.96
N ILE A 8 41.79 27.80 46.26
CA ILE A 8 41.80 27.57 44.82
C ILE A 8 41.38 26.12 44.45
N VAL A 9 41.76 25.15 45.31
CA VAL A 9 41.38 23.73 45.07
C VAL A 9 39.90 23.49 45.33
N LEU A 10 39.25 24.23 46.27
CA LEU A 10 37.81 24.09 46.53
C LEU A 10 36.95 24.71 45.40
N PHE A 11 37.45 25.75 44.73
CA PHE A 11 36.73 26.39 43.65
C PHE A 11 36.76 25.58 42.34
N LEU A 12 37.84 24.84 42.08
CA LEU A 12 37.95 23.95 40.92
C LEU A 12 37.14 22.66 41.09
N LEU A 13 36.93 22.16 42.31
CA LEU A 13 36.05 21.02 42.57
C LEU A 13 34.56 21.39 42.46
N TYR A 14 34.19 22.64 42.75
CA TYR A 14 32.78 23.09 42.60
C TYR A 14 32.36 23.29 41.15
N CYS A 15 33.27 23.71 40.27
CA CYS A 15 32.99 23.81 38.82
C CYS A 15 32.96 22.45 38.11
N ALA A 16 33.64 21.42 38.63
CA ALA A 16 33.57 20.08 38.04
C ALA A 16 32.29 19.30 38.38
N LEU A 17 31.60 19.65 39.47
CA LEU A 17 30.33 19.03 39.89
C LEU A 17 29.11 19.66 39.23
N CYS A 18 29.20 20.85 38.61
CA CYS A 18 28.11 21.49 37.87
C CYS A 18 28.02 21.08 36.38
N ALA A 19 29.01 20.32 35.87
CA ALA A 19 29.01 19.87 34.46
C ALA A 19 28.35 18.48 34.24
N PHE A 20 27.89 17.82 35.32
CA PHE A 20 27.27 16.49 35.26
C PHE A 20 25.77 16.52 35.66
N GLY A 21 24.97 17.39 35.11
CA GLY A 21 23.61 17.45 35.56
C GLY A 21 22.64 18.26 34.71
N TYR A 22 22.77 18.24 33.39
CA TYR A 22 21.69 18.70 32.52
C TYR A 22 21.63 17.82 31.26
N ALA A 23 21.41 16.53 31.44
CA ALA A 23 20.66 15.78 30.44
C ALA A 23 19.21 16.22 30.62
N ALA A 24 18.83 17.28 29.94
CA ALA A 24 17.43 17.67 29.82
C ALA A 24 16.70 16.49 29.18
N SER A 25 16.00 15.73 30.01
CA SER A 25 14.94 14.84 29.54
C SER A 25 13.91 15.75 28.85
N HIS A 26 14.04 15.92 27.55
CA HIS A 26 12.96 16.48 26.76
C HIS A 26 11.74 15.58 27.01
N PRO A 27 10.65 16.07 27.58
CA PRO A 27 9.43 15.30 27.64
C PRO A 27 9.10 14.91 26.20
N SER A 28 9.08 13.61 25.92
CA SER A 28 8.58 13.10 24.65
C SER A 28 7.18 13.69 24.49
N ALA A 29 6.99 14.53 23.50
CA ALA A 29 5.67 15.03 23.16
C ALA A 29 4.72 13.82 23.09
N PRO A 30 3.45 13.91 23.55
CA PRO A 30 2.52 12.80 23.44
C PRO A 30 2.51 12.38 21.98
N ALA A 31 2.64 11.07 21.75
CA ALA A 31 2.75 10.51 20.42
C ALA A 31 1.51 10.92 19.60
N GLY A 32 1.60 12.05 18.91
CA GLY A 32 0.58 12.52 17.98
C GLY A 32 0.42 11.53 16.83
N LYS A 33 -0.67 11.63 16.10
CA LYS A 33 -0.84 10.84 14.87
C LYS A 33 0.31 11.17 13.91
N ARG A 34 1.01 10.13 13.42
CA ARG A 34 2.07 10.29 12.43
C ARG A 34 1.50 10.83 11.12
N THR A 35 2.25 11.66 10.45
CA THR A 35 1.95 12.15 9.10
C THR A 35 2.62 11.26 8.04
N VAL A 36 2.16 11.36 6.80
CA VAL A 36 2.83 10.70 5.66
C VAL A 36 4.28 11.18 5.53
N ALA A 37 4.54 12.48 5.73
CA ALA A 37 5.88 13.04 5.66
C ALA A 37 6.83 12.45 6.72
N GLU A 38 6.34 12.18 7.92
CA GLU A 38 7.13 11.51 8.98
C GLU A 38 7.42 10.06 8.61
N ILE A 39 6.45 9.32 8.07
CA ILE A 39 6.69 7.98 7.56
C ILE A 39 7.74 7.98 6.45
N LEU A 40 7.64 8.90 5.50
CA LEU A 40 8.63 9.00 4.42
C LEU A 40 10.05 9.31 4.93
N ARG A 41 10.19 10.08 6.02
CA ARG A 41 11.50 10.31 6.64
C ARG A 41 12.02 9.08 7.37
N GLU A 42 11.14 8.36 8.07
CA GLU A 42 11.49 7.21 8.91
C GLU A 42 11.85 5.97 8.07
N ILE A 43 10.98 5.58 7.14
CA ILE A 43 11.12 4.33 6.40
C ILE A 43 11.47 4.54 4.92
N GLY A 44 11.29 5.75 4.38
CA GLY A 44 11.49 6.04 2.95
C GLY A 44 12.83 5.57 2.42
N PRO A 45 13.98 5.95 3.01
CA PRO A 45 15.29 5.53 2.52
C PRO A 45 15.45 4.01 2.43
N ARG A 46 14.93 3.28 3.43
CA ARG A 46 14.98 1.82 3.48
C ARG A 46 14.05 1.18 2.43
N ALA A 47 12.84 1.68 2.30
CA ALA A 47 11.89 1.18 1.31
C ALA A 47 12.38 1.46 -0.13
N GLU A 48 12.88 2.65 -0.38
CA GLU A 48 13.44 3.04 -1.68
C GLU A 48 14.68 2.22 -2.05
N SER A 49 15.56 1.91 -1.10
CA SER A 49 16.73 1.05 -1.36
C SER A 49 16.34 -0.37 -1.79
N ARG A 50 15.17 -0.86 -1.35
CA ARG A 50 14.61 -2.16 -1.78
C ARG A 50 13.89 -2.07 -3.13
N LEU A 51 13.21 -0.95 -3.40
CA LEU A 51 12.46 -0.72 -4.63
C LEU A 51 13.36 -0.44 -5.85
N LYS A 52 14.38 0.41 -5.68
CA LYS A 52 15.23 0.86 -6.80
C LYS A 52 15.78 -0.27 -7.67
N PRO A 53 16.32 -1.38 -7.12
CA PRO A 53 16.79 -2.48 -7.96
C PRO A 53 15.74 -3.06 -8.92
N TYR A 54 14.47 -3.11 -8.52
CA TYR A 54 13.38 -3.57 -9.40
C TYR A 54 13.13 -2.57 -10.54
N PHE A 55 13.12 -1.27 -10.22
CA PHE A 55 12.97 -0.22 -11.22
C PHE A 55 14.15 -0.14 -12.17
N ASP A 56 15.37 -0.28 -11.67
CA ASP A 56 16.60 -0.31 -12.47
C ASP A 56 16.58 -1.51 -13.45
N LYS A 57 16.18 -2.71 -12.97
CA LYS A 57 16.02 -3.92 -13.79
C LYS A 57 14.95 -3.73 -14.87
N ALA A 58 13.82 -3.11 -14.52
CA ALA A 58 12.74 -2.78 -15.45
C ALA A 58 13.13 -1.63 -16.42
N GLY A 59 14.24 -0.94 -16.17
CA GLY A 59 14.67 0.23 -16.93
C GLY A 59 13.67 1.38 -16.85
N VAL A 60 13.01 1.56 -15.70
CA VAL A 60 12.05 2.63 -15.42
C VAL A 60 12.62 3.57 -14.38
N SER A 61 12.49 4.88 -14.59
CA SER A 61 12.92 5.89 -13.62
C SER A 61 12.12 5.79 -12.32
N TYR A 62 12.80 5.97 -11.17
CA TYR A 62 12.17 6.05 -9.86
C TYR A 62 12.20 7.49 -9.32
N PRO A 63 11.10 8.04 -8.79
CA PRO A 63 9.74 7.51 -8.88
C PRO A 63 9.21 7.58 -10.32
N PRO A 64 8.31 6.65 -10.72
CA PRO A 64 7.68 6.68 -12.03
C PRO A 64 6.57 7.74 -12.10
N SER A 65 6.16 8.11 -13.31
CA SER A 65 5.06 9.04 -13.54
C SER A 65 3.71 8.45 -13.13
N ARG A 66 3.50 7.16 -13.40
CA ARG A 66 2.26 6.43 -13.06
C ARG A 66 2.58 4.99 -12.67
N VAL A 67 1.75 4.44 -11.78
CA VAL A 67 1.83 3.05 -11.30
C VAL A 67 0.46 2.40 -11.36
N THR A 68 0.44 1.12 -11.71
CA THR A 68 -0.73 0.26 -11.50
C THR A 68 -0.34 -0.93 -10.64
N PHE A 69 -1.12 -1.17 -9.60
CA PHE A 69 -1.09 -2.41 -8.83
C PHE A 69 -2.18 -3.35 -9.38
N ILE A 70 -1.81 -4.58 -9.70
CA ILE A 70 -2.76 -5.59 -10.19
C ILE A 70 -2.84 -6.70 -9.16
N GLY A 71 -3.97 -6.80 -8.46
CA GLY A 71 -4.25 -7.86 -7.50
C GLY A 71 -4.90 -9.04 -8.20
N LEU A 72 -4.25 -10.20 -8.17
CA LEU A 72 -4.69 -11.46 -8.71
C LEU A 72 -5.18 -12.32 -7.53
N LYS A 73 -6.51 -12.48 -7.40
CA LYS A 73 -7.09 -13.07 -6.18
C LYS A 73 -6.82 -14.55 -6.03
N ASP A 74 -6.87 -15.31 -7.11
CA ASP A 74 -6.66 -16.76 -7.09
C ASP A 74 -5.19 -17.10 -6.88
N GLU A 75 -4.30 -16.35 -7.51
CA GLU A 75 -2.87 -16.52 -7.41
C GLU A 75 -2.30 -15.99 -6.09
N LEU A 76 -3.07 -15.19 -5.34
CA LEU A 76 -2.64 -14.48 -4.15
C LEU A 76 -1.39 -13.62 -4.40
N GLU A 77 -1.41 -12.87 -5.47
CA GLU A 77 -0.32 -12.01 -5.91
C GLU A 77 -0.77 -10.56 -6.13
N LEU A 78 0.17 -9.62 -5.92
CA LEU A 78 0.02 -8.21 -6.26
C LEU A 78 1.17 -7.78 -7.15
N GLU A 79 0.90 -7.56 -8.43
CA GLU A 79 1.89 -7.06 -9.39
C GLU A 79 2.02 -5.55 -9.32
N VAL A 80 3.21 -5.04 -9.58
CA VAL A 80 3.53 -3.63 -9.75
C VAL A 80 3.94 -3.37 -11.19
N TRP A 81 3.22 -2.49 -11.85
CA TRP A 81 3.48 -2.03 -13.21
C TRP A 81 3.72 -0.53 -13.20
N ALA A 82 4.75 -0.07 -13.90
CA ALA A 82 5.10 1.34 -14.01
C ALA A 82 5.06 1.82 -15.47
N GLU A 83 4.65 3.06 -15.68
CA GLU A 83 4.59 3.66 -16.99
C GLU A 83 5.99 4.06 -17.48
N LYS A 84 6.34 3.65 -18.72
CA LYS A 84 7.55 4.05 -19.44
C LYS A 84 7.16 4.55 -20.83
N GLY A 85 7.10 5.85 -21.00
CA GLY A 85 6.58 6.45 -22.24
C GLY A 85 5.10 6.11 -22.43
N ARG A 86 4.76 5.31 -23.45
CA ARG A 86 3.38 4.88 -23.74
C ARG A 86 3.10 3.42 -23.37
N ARG A 87 3.99 2.79 -22.62
CA ARG A 87 3.89 1.36 -22.28
C ARG A 87 3.91 1.17 -20.78
N TRP A 88 3.24 0.12 -20.33
CA TRP A 88 3.38 -0.40 -18.99
C TRP A 88 4.51 -1.43 -18.97
N VAL A 89 5.36 -1.35 -17.96
CA VAL A 89 6.48 -2.26 -17.76
C VAL A 89 6.32 -2.91 -16.39
N TYR A 90 6.45 -4.22 -16.36
CA TYR A 90 6.45 -5.00 -15.11
C TYR A 90 7.66 -4.61 -14.25
N VAL A 91 7.43 -4.45 -12.95
CA VAL A 91 8.46 -4.06 -11.99
C VAL A 91 8.71 -5.13 -10.95
N ALA A 92 7.65 -5.60 -10.28
CA ALA A 92 7.75 -6.59 -9.21
C ALA A 92 6.41 -7.27 -8.94
N THR A 93 6.45 -8.40 -8.23
CA THR A 93 5.28 -9.06 -7.62
C THR A 93 5.51 -9.21 -6.11
N TYR A 94 4.44 -9.03 -5.35
CA TYR A 94 4.38 -9.24 -3.91
C TYR A 94 3.36 -10.31 -3.57
N ASP A 95 3.67 -11.15 -2.58
CA ASP A 95 2.71 -12.12 -2.06
C ASP A 95 1.55 -11.42 -1.36
N VAL A 96 0.34 -11.92 -1.56
CA VAL A 96 -0.86 -11.54 -0.82
C VAL A 96 -1.11 -12.60 0.27
N TYR A 97 -0.85 -12.24 1.53
CA TYR A 97 -1.02 -13.14 2.67
C TYR A 97 -2.48 -13.27 3.13
N GLY A 98 -3.35 -12.34 2.72
CA GLY A 98 -4.75 -12.34 3.11
C GLY A 98 -5.62 -11.58 2.10
N ALA A 99 -6.48 -12.33 1.43
CA ALA A 99 -7.58 -11.83 0.62
C ALA A 99 -8.77 -12.74 0.92
N SER A 100 -9.66 -12.30 1.80
CA SER A 100 -10.82 -13.13 2.17
C SER A 100 -11.93 -13.09 1.13
N GLY A 101 -12.82 -14.05 1.21
CA GLY A 101 -13.85 -14.31 0.21
C GLY A 101 -13.36 -15.34 -0.82
N GLY A 102 -13.99 -15.37 -1.96
CA GLY A 102 -13.62 -16.20 -3.10
C GLY A 102 -13.54 -15.38 -4.37
N LEU A 103 -13.61 -16.05 -5.50
CA LEU A 103 -13.75 -15.40 -6.80
C LEU A 103 -15.14 -14.72 -6.89
N GLY A 104 -15.19 -13.62 -7.61
CA GLY A 104 -16.38 -12.78 -7.74
C GLY A 104 -16.28 -11.46 -6.97
N PRO A 105 -17.02 -10.44 -7.39
CA PRO A 105 -16.97 -9.10 -6.82
C PRO A 105 -17.66 -9.02 -5.45
N LYS A 106 -17.25 -8.03 -4.66
CA LYS A 106 -17.92 -7.68 -3.41
C LYS A 106 -19.35 -7.16 -3.70
N GLN A 107 -20.33 -7.65 -2.93
CA GLN A 107 -21.75 -7.37 -3.15
C GLN A 107 -22.37 -6.50 -2.05
N LYS A 108 -21.96 -6.68 -0.78
CA LYS A 108 -22.58 -6.03 0.38
C LYS A 108 -21.63 -5.80 1.53
N ALA A 109 -22.00 -4.91 2.43
CA ALA A 109 -21.29 -4.72 3.68
C ALA A 109 -21.20 -6.03 4.48
N GLY A 110 -20.02 -6.29 5.06
CA GLY A 110 -19.82 -7.44 5.94
C GLY A 110 -19.71 -8.80 5.25
N ASP A 111 -19.77 -8.90 3.92
CA ASP A 111 -19.63 -10.17 3.18
C ASP A 111 -18.20 -10.76 3.22
N GLY A 112 -17.23 -10.00 3.72
CA GLY A 112 -15.84 -10.44 3.81
C GLY A 112 -15.14 -10.58 2.45
N GLN A 113 -15.77 -10.11 1.38
CA GLN A 113 -15.30 -10.26 0.01
C GLN A 113 -14.38 -9.11 -0.38
N VAL A 114 -13.23 -9.42 -0.98
CA VAL A 114 -12.39 -8.45 -1.70
C VAL A 114 -13.10 -8.05 -2.98
N PRO A 115 -13.28 -6.75 -3.27
CA PRO A 115 -13.93 -6.32 -4.50
C PRO A 115 -13.09 -6.66 -5.74
N GLU A 116 -13.75 -6.78 -6.89
CA GLU A 116 -13.12 -6.89 -8.20
C GLU A 116 -13.51 -5.67 -9.03
N GLY A 117 -12.53 -5.03 -9.67
CA GLY A 117 -12.75 -3.78 -10.35
C GLY A 117 -11.48 -2.98 -10.59
N ILE A 118 -11.66 -1.75 -11.08
CA ILE A 118 -10.60 -0.77 -11.30
C ILE A 118 -10.81 0.36 -10.30
N TYR A 119 -9.86 0.55 -9.41
CA TYR A 119 -9.92 1.48 -8.27
C TYR A 119 -8.79 2.48 -8.28
N ASN A 120 -8.96 3.57 -7.53
CA ASN A 120 -7.93 4.55 -7.25
C ASN A 120 -7.57 4.51 -5.77
N VAL A 121 -6.33 4.88 -5.45
CA VAL A 121 -5.94 5.17 -4.06
C VAL A 121 -6.49 6.54 -3.69
N THR A 122 -7.22 6.62 -2.57
CA THR A 122 -7.81 7.87 -2.06
C THR A 122 -7.10 8.43 -0.84
N GLU A 123 -6.43 7.56 -0.08
CA GLU A 123 -5.80 7.94 1.18
C GLU A 123 -4.59 7.06 1.48
N LEU A 124 -3.53 7.69 1.99
CA LEU A 124 -2.40 7.03 2.64
C LEU A 124 -2.58 7.16 4.16
N ASN A 125 -2.79 6.06 4.86
CA ASN A 125 -2.97 6.05 6.31
C ASN A 125 -1.69 5.60 7.04
N PRO A 126 -0.92 6.54 7.61
CA PRO A 126 0.30 6.24 8.37
C PRO A 126 0.02 5.70 9.78
N ASN A 127 -1.24 5.73 10.22
CA ASN A 127 -1.66 5.34 11.57
C ASN A 127 -2.56 4.10 11.56
N SER A 128 -2.43 3.28 10.54
CA SER A 128 -3.19 2.03 10.41
C SER A 128 -2.84 1.04 11.53
N ARG A 129 -3.87 0.37 12.08
CA ARG A 129 -3.68 -0.78 13.00
C ARG A 129 -2.98 -1.95 12.32
N PHE A 130 -2.91 -1.94 11.00
CA PHE A 130 -2.25 -2.93 10.16
C PHE A 130 -0.90 -2.44 9.65
N HIS A 131 -0.15 -1.72 10.46
CA HIS A 131 1.14 -1.08 10.19
C HIS A 131 0.98 0.18 9.34
N LEU A 132 0.75 0.05 8.04
CA LEU A 132 0.38 1.11 7.09
C LEU A 132 -0.79 0.62 6.23
N SER A 133 -1.55 1.55 5.65
CA SER A 133 -2.59 1.18 4.69
C SER A 133 -2.85 2.25 3.65
N MET A 134 -3.38 1.83 2.51
CA MET A 134 -3.83 2.67 1.41
C MET A 134 -5.31 2.38 1.15
N LYS A 135 -6.15 3.40 1.22
CA LYS A 135 -7.59 3.27 1.00
C LYS A 135 -7.91 3.29 -0.49
N LEU A 136 -8.80 2.39 -0.91
CA LEU A 136 -9.34 2.37 -2.26
C LEU A 136 -10.68 3.11 -2.33
N ASP A 137 -11.05 3.61 -3.50
CA ASP A 137 -12.31 4.32 -3.75
C ASP A 137 -13.55 3.39 -3.89
N TYR A 138 -13.47 2.16 -3.32
CA TYR A 138 -14.63 1.28 -3.23
C TYR A 138 -15.67 1.82 -2.21
N PRO A 139 -17.00 1.81 -2.53
CA PRO A 139 -17.57 1.53 -3.85
C PRO A 139 -17.36 2.72 -4.79
N ASN A 140 -16.89 2.46 -6.00
CA ASN A 140 -16.73 3.48 -7.02
C ASN A 140 -18.04 3.71 -7.83
N GLY A 141 -17.97 4.45 -8.92
CA GLY A 141 -19.14 4.73 -9.76
C GLY A 141 -19.77 3.49 -10.38
N PHE A 142 -18.93 2.53 -10.81
CA PHE A 142 -19.39 1.25 -11.38
C PHE A 142 -20.08 0.40 -10.31
N ASP A 143 -19.46 0.23 -9.14
CA ASP A 143 -20.04 -0.56 -8.04
C ASP A 143 -21.43 -0.03 -7.64
N ARG A 144 -21.56 1.29 -7.55
CA ARG A 144 -22.86 1.94 -7.22
C ARG A 144 -23.90 1.75 -8.31
N LEU A 145 -23.51 1.88 -9.56
CA LEU A 145 -24.43 1.68 -10.69
C LEU A 145 -24.97 0.24 -10.74
N MET A 146 -24.09 -0.75 -10.58
CA MET A 146 -24.48 -2.16 -10.54
C MET A 146 -25.32 -2.50 -9.32
N ALA A 147 -25.00 -1.90 -8.17
CA ALA A 147 -25.82 -2.07 -6.97
C ALA A 147 -27.24 -1.49 -7.15
N GLN A 148 -27.35 -0.34 -7.81
CA GLN A 148 -28.65 0.26 -8.11
C GLN A 148 -29.48 -0.65 -9.03
N SER A 149 -28.86 -1.22 -10.08
CA SER A 149 -29.54 -2.14 -10.99
C SER A 149 -30.03 -3.42 -10.30
N ASP A 150 -29.31 -3.88 -9.28
CA ASP A 150 -29.67 -5.07 -8.48
C ASP A 150 -30.57 -4.74 -7.28
N GLY A 151 -30.92 -3.48 -7.05
CA GLY A 151 -31.66 -3.05 -5.86
C GLY A 151 -30.88 -3.15 -4.54
N ARG A 152 -29.53 -3.16 -4.57
CA ARG A 152 -28.66 -3.21 -3.40
C ARG A 152 -28.30 -1.81 -2.91
N SER A 153 -28.40 -1.57 -1.61
CA SER A 153 -28.12 -0.26 -0.99
C SER A 153 -26.93 -0.25 -0.03
N HIS A 154 -26.62 -1.37 0.60
CA HIS A 154 -25.58 -1.46 1.63
C HIS A 154 -24.32 -2.15 1.10
N LEU A 155 -23.51 -1.44 0.31
CA LEU A 155 -22.29 -1.98 -0.32
C LEU A 155 -21.13 -2.12 0.68
N GLY A 156 -21.15 -1.34 1.74
CA GLY A 156 -20.01 -1.16 2.64
C GLY A 156 -18.98 -0.20 2.06
N GLY A 157 -17.77 -0.28 2.57
CA GLY A 157 -16.65 0.58 2.21
C GLY A 157 -15.40 0.11 2.93
N ASP A 158 -14.46 1.04 3.15
CA ASP A 158 -13.24 0.79 3.93
C ASP A 158 -12.42 -0.41 3.42
N ILE A 159 -12.22 -0.44 2.11
CA ILE A 159 -11.34 -1.39 1.45
C ILE A 159 -9.94 -0.80 1.38
N TYR A 160 -8.97 -1.58 1.87
CA TYR A 160 -7.57 -1.16 1.96
C TYR A 160 -6.62 -2.20 1.39
N LEU A 161 -5.51 -1.72 0.85
CA LEU A 161 -4.27 -2.46 0.74
C LEU A 161 -3.45 -2.16 2.01
N HIS A 162 -3.01 -3.17 2.77
CA HIS A 162 -2.42 -2.96 4.10
C HIS A 162 -1.35 -4.00 4.49
N GLY A 163 -0.59 -3.68 5.52
CA GLY A 163 0.37 -4.59 6.14
C GLY A 163 -0.28 -5.73 6.92
N LYS A 164 0.54 -6.46 7.69
CA LYS A 164 0.15 -7.70 8.37
C LYS A 164 -0.29 -8.79 7.37
N THR A 165 -0.80 -9.88 7.89
CA THR A 165 -1.10 -11.10 7.10
C THR A 165 -2.56 -11.51 7.13
N LYS A 166 -3.36 -10.92 8.03
CA LYS A 166 -4.80 -11.24 8.16
C LYS A 166 -5.64 -10.13 7.59
N SER A 167 -6.65 -10.49 6.79
CA SER A 167 -7.59 -9.55 6.19
C SER A 167 -9.01 -10.10 6.19
N LYS A 168 -9.99 -9.18 6.16
CA LYS A 168 -11.41 -9.48 5.95
C LYS A 168 -12.00 -8.44 4.99
N GLY A 169 -12.03 -8.76 3.70
CA GLY A 169 -12.50 -7.87 2.63
C GLY A 169 -11.46 -6.88 2.10
N CYS A 170 -10.26 -6.83 2.68
CA CYS A 170 -9.11 -6.04 2.23
C CYS A 170 -8.02 -6.94 1.63
N ILE A 171 -6.90 -6.37 1.20
CA ILE A 171 -5.74 -7.07 0.68
C ILE A 171 -4.56 -6.85 1.63
N ALA A 172 -4.09 -7.91 2.29
CA ALA A 172 -2.94 -7.89 3.19
C ALA A 172 -1.67 -8.39 2.48
N VAL A 173 -0.65 -7.56 2.38
CA VAL A 173 0.61 -7.85 1.67
C VAL A 173 1.82 -7.99 2.59
N GLY A 174 1.64 -7.93 3.90
CA GLY A 174 2.73 -7.93 4.88
C GLY A 174 3.38 -6.55 5.08
N ASP A 175 4.09 -6.42 6.20
CA ASP A 175 4.61 -5.10 6.62
C ASP A 175 5.69 -4.57 5.68
N ARG A 176 6.58 -5.44 5.21
CA ARG A 176 7.65 -5.05 4.29
C ARG A 176 7.11 -4.57 2.93
N ALA A 177 6.18 -5.31 2.36
CA ALA A 177 5.60 -4.95 1.07
C ALA A 177 4.78 -3.66 1.17
N ILE A 178 3.96 -3.49 2.23
CA ILE A 178 3.19 -2.26 2.37
C ILE A 178 4.07 -1.03 2.60
N GLU A 179 5.23 -1.15 3.25
CA GLU A 179 6.20 -0.04 3.35
C GLU A 179 6.66 0.40 1.96
N GLU A 180 7.02 -0.54 1.10
CA GLU A 180 7.48 -0.28 -0.26
C GLU A 180 6.38 0.34 -1.12
N LEU A 181 5.20 -0.26 -1.13
CA LEU A 181 4.04 0.21 -1.91
C LEU A 181 3.52 1.58 -1.43
N PHE A 182 3.53 1.82 -0.11
CA PHE A 182 3.15 3.10 0.48
C PHE A 182 4.11 4.21 0.07
N VAL A 183 5.42 3.96 0.19
CA VAL A 183 6.46 4.92 -0.22
C VAL A 183 6.41 5.16 -1.73
N LEU A 184 6.27 4.11 -2.54
CA LEU A 184 6.10 4.23 -3.99
C LEU A 184 4.88 5.09 -4.33
N THR A 185 3.73 4.82 -3.71
CA THR A 185 2.50 5.58 -3.92
C THR A 185 2.65 7.05 -3.52
N ALA A 186 3.29 7.32 -2.37
CA ALA A 186 3.53 8.68 -1.90
C ALA A 186 4.49 9.46 -2.83
N ARG A 187 5.52 8.81 -3.38
CA ARG A 187 6.49 9.43 -4.31
C ARG A 187 5.90 9.66 -5.71
N THR A 188 5.10 8.71 -6.19
CA THR A 188 4.39 8.84 -7.49
C THR A 188 3.23 9.82 -7.41
N GLY A 189 2.65 9.99 -6.21
CA GLY A 189 1.44 10.75 -5.95
C GLY A 189 0.18 9.90 -6.13
N ILE A 190 -0.72 9.93 -5.13
CA ILE A 190 -1.90 9.04 -5.04
C ILE A 190 -2.80 9.07 -6.29
N LYS A 191 -2.91 10.24 -6.95
CA LYS A 191 -3.72 10.42 -8.16
C LYS A 191 -3.16 9.68 -9.39
N ASN A 192 -1.90 9.28 -9.34
CA ASN A 192 -1.18 8.59 -10.40
C ASN A 192 -1.06 7.08 -10.14
N VAL A 193 -1.77 6.58 -9.11
CA VAL A 193 -1.74 5.17 -8.73
C VAL A 193 -3.13 4.56 -8.91
N LYS A 194 -3.19 3.55 -9.79
CA LYS A 194 -4.37 2.73 -10.07
C LYS A 194 -4.23 1.37 -9.37
N VAL A 195 -5.34 0.78 -8.96
CA VAL A 195 -5.41 -0.58 -8.43
C VAL A 195 -6.45 -1.36 -9.22
N VAL A 196 -6.02 -2.40 -9.92
CA VAL A 196 -6.90 -3.32 -10.65
C VAL A 196 -6.98 -4.61 -9.84
N ILE A 197 -8.17 -5.07 -9.51
CA ILE A 197 -8.37 -6.32 -8.78
C ILE A 197 -9.19 -7.25 -9.66
N VAL A 198 -8.63 -8.43 -9.94
CA VAL A 198 -9.24 -9.43 -10.81
C VAL A 198 -9.36 -10.78 -10.10
N PRO A 199 -10.31 -11.64 -10.48
CA PRO A 199 -10.43 -12.97 -9.89
C PRO A 199 -9.18 -13.83 -10.12
N TYR A 200 -8.60 -13.79 -11.31
CA TYR A 200 -7.39 -14.48 -11.74
C TYR A 200 -6.77 -13.75 -12.94
N ASP A 201 -5.58 -14.15 -13.36
CA ASP A 201 -4.88 -13.53 -14.50
C ASP A 201 -5.56 -13.87 -15.84
N PHE A 202 -6.35 -12.94 -16.37
CA PHE A 202 -7.01 -13.07 -17.68
C PHE A 202 -6.04 -13.14 -18.87
N ARG A 203 -4.75 -12.80 -18.66
CA ARG A 203 -3.72 -12.85 -19.73
C ARG A 203 -3.21 -14.28 -19.95
N SER A 204 -3.30 -15.14 -18.93
CA SER A 204 -2.78 -16.51 -18.94
C SER A 204 -3.85 -17.59 -18.99
N HIS A 205 -5.11 -17.27 -18.66
CA HIS A 205 -6.16 -18.27 -18.52
C HIS A 205 -7.35 -17.95 -19.46
N ILE A 206 -7.72 -18.95 -20.22
CA ILE A 206 -9.03 -18.99 -20.90
C ILE A 206 -10.07 -19.25 -19.82
N PHE A 207 -11.14 -18.48 -19.82
CA PHE A 207 -12.29 -18.51 -18.92
C PHE A 207 -12.45 -19.80 -18.11
N HIS A 208 -12.24 -19.74 -16.79
CA HIS A 208 -12.63 -20.84 -15.92
C HIS A 208 -14.16 -20.91 -15.81
N SER A 209 -14.72 -22.02 -16.26
CA SER A 209 -16.16 -22.33 -16.19
C SER A 209 -16.72 -22.45 -14.75
N ALA A 210 -15.87 -22.30 -13.74
CA ALA A 210 -16.24 -22.37 -12.33
C ALA A 210 -16.89 -21.09 -11.77
N ILE A 211 -16.86 -19.98 -12.50
CA ILE A 211 -17.49 -18.75 -12.05
C ILE A 211 -18.98 -18.83 -12.37
N ARG A 212 -19.80 -18.93 -11.31
CA ARG A 212 -21.25 -18.73 -11.49
C ARG A 212 -21.44 -17.36 -12.12
N ILE A 213 -22.08 -17.31 -13.31
CA ILE A 213 -22.39 -16.07 -14.05
C ILE A 213 -23.53 -15.32 -13.32
N THR A 214 -23.26 -14.91 -12.10
CA THR A 214 -24.16 -14.12 -11.27
C THR A 214 -23.34 -13.14 -10.44
N PRO A 215 -23.68 -11.90 -10.39
CA PRO A 215 -24.85 -11.22 -10.98
C PRO A 215 -24.79 -11.07 -12.50
N SER A 216 -25.91 -10.66 -13.14
CA SER A 216 -26.05 -10.56 -14.60
C SER A 216 -25.02 -9.64 -15.29
N TRP A 217 -24.51 -8.64 -14.57
CA TRP A 217 -23.50 -7.69 -15.05
C TRP A 217 -22.04 -8.20 -14.91
N LEU A 218 -21.84 -9.38 -14.34
CA LEU A 218 -20.50 -9.90 -14.13
C LEU A 218 -19.71 -10.13 -15.42
N PRO A 219 -20.31 -10.63 -16.52
CA PRO A 219 -19.62 -10.72 -17.79
C PRO A 219 -19.08 -9.38 -18.28
N ASP A 220 -19.86 -8.31 -18.17
CA ASP A 220 -19.46 -6.96 -18.60
C ASP A 220 -18.30 -6.42 -17.74
N LEU A 221 -18.30 -6.70 -16.42
CA LEU A 221 -17.17 -6.37 -15.55
C LEU A 221 -15.91 -7.10 -16.00
N TYR A 222 -16.00 -8.40 -16.25
CA TYR A 222 -14.83 -9.20 -16.61
C TYR A 222 -14.30 -8.91 -18.01
N GLU A 223 -15.17 -8.56 -18.96
CA GLU A 223 -14.74 -8.05 -20.25
C GLU A 223 -13.95 -6.73 -20.09
N LYS A 224 -14.46 -5.79 -19.29
CA LYS A 224 -13.78 -4.53 -18.99
C LYS A 224 -12.44 -4.75 -18.29
N LEU A 225 -12.38 -5.67 -17.35
CA LEU A 225 -11.13 -6.02 -16.65
C LEU A 225 -10.13 -6.72 -17.59
N GLY A 226 -10.59 -7.58 -18.49
CA GLY A 226 -9.77 -8.19 -19.54
C GLY A 226 -9.19 -7.14 -20.50
N GLN A 227 -10.00 -6.18 -20.93
CA GLN A 227 -9.54 -5.06 -21.77
C GLN A 227 -8.51 -4.18 -21.02
N GLU A 228 -8.71 -3.94 -19.73
CA GLU A 228 -7.73 -3.21 -18.91
C GLU A 228 -6.43 -3.98 -18.81
N LEU A 229 -6.48 -5.31 -18.52
CA LEU A 229 -5.28 -6.13 -18.39
C LEU A 229 -4.50 -6.27 -19.70
N ALA A 230 -5.15 -6.16 -20.85
CA ALA A 230 -4.49 -6.19 -22.16
C ALA A 230 -3.47 -5.05 -22.37
N ASN A 231 -3.55 -3.96 -21.56
CA ASN A 231 -2.55 -2.90 -21.57
C ASN A 231 -1.22 -3.32 -20.90
N TYR A 232 -1.23 -4.40 -20.13
CA TYR A 232 -0.11 -4.92 -19.37
C TYR A 232 0.34 -6.24 -20.03
N GLY A 233 1.59 -6.33 -20.42
CA GLY A 233 2.16 -7.54 -21.02
C GLY A 233 2.08 -8.76 -20.10
N GLN A 234 2.49 -9.91 -20.61
CA GLN A 234 2.79 -11.05 -19.74
C GLN A 234 4.01 -10.70 -18.89
N ARG A 235 4.07 -11.26 -17.67
CA ARG A 235 5.28 -11.19 -16.84
C ARG A 235 6.40 -11.87 -17.63
N ASP A 236 7.38 -11.12 -18.08
CA ASP A 236 8.62 -11.74 -18.51
C ASP A 236 9.18 -12.45 -17.27
N HIS A 237 9.14 -13.76 -17.27
CA HIS A 237 9.81 -14.59 -16.26
C HIS A 237 11.32 -14.38 -16.46
N ILE A 238 11.86 -13.33 -15.79
CA ILE A 238 13.26 -12.96 -15.82
C ILE A 238 13.96 -13.61 -14.62
#